data_42efd2cba68936d0da78ae95058bb512
#
_entry.id   42efd2cba68936d0da78ae95058bb512
#
_cell.length_a   1.000
_cell.length_b   1.000
_cell.length_c   1.000
_cell.angle_alpha   90.00
_cell.angle_beta   90.00
_cell.angle_gamma   90.00
#
_symmetry.space_group_name_H-M   'P 1'
#
loop_
_entity.id
_entity.type
_entity.pdbx_description
1 polymer ?
#
loop_
_entity_poly.entity_id
_entity_poly.type
_entity_poly.pdbx_seq_one_letter_code
_entity_poly.pdbx_strand_id
1 'polypeptide(L)'
;TYKYYYRITLIQEDVKRLREMNPSMLQIKKTDETFMDLEIFNIRPENSPNDIIVTTSFQTDQSMIDSSNELYLVAIPTLQKVRQRVIDDLRGKVSPNKWLIPLAAGVYKFKETIKENVPEYNNERPLLPAQKDGVDKGAGSKDITLVLGPPGTGKTTVILSWVKYFVAQGKKVLVTSQSNMAVDNVLIRLDEEKEFECLRVGNESKVMKDAHGLLLENYALNAQSKLVENLSEITKSIHQSKTYLNTLNYALKGLSQYDENDTKFNKEINKYKQYI
;
A
#
# COMPACT_ATOMS: atom_id res chain seq x y z
N THR A 1 12.29 6.04 -11.09
CA THR A 1 13.49 6.87 -10.79
C THR A 1 14.46 5.98 -10.05
N TYR A 2 15.67 5.83 -10.56
CA TYR A 2 16.72 5.06 -9.90
C TYR A 2 17.13 5.79 -8.62
N LYS A 3 17.33 5.05 -7.51
CA LYS A 3 17.92 5.55 -6.28
C LYS A 3 19.29 4.92 -6.09
N TYR A 4 20.26 5.74 -5.70
CA TYR A 4 21.61 5.31 -5.38
C TYR A 4 21.79 5.32 -3.87
N TYR A 5 22.37 4.25 -3.31
CA TYR A 5 22.49 4.04 -1.88
C TYR A 5 23.94 4.23 -1.45
N TYR A 6 24.12 4.97 -0.39
CA TYR A 6 25.45 5.27 0.19
C TYR A 6 25.42 4.96 1.68
N ARG A 7 26.54 4.44 2.16
CA ARG A 7 26.73 4.18 3.59
C ARG A 7 27.59 5.29 4.17
N ILE A 8 27.17 5.87 5.28
CA ILE A 8 27.91 6.88 6.03
C ILE A 8 28.10 6.35 7.44
N THR A 9 29.37 6.31 7.90
CA THR A 9 29.71 5.93 9.26
C THR A 9 29.85 7.18 10.11
N LEU A 10 29.14 7.24 11.21
CA LEU A 10 29.08 8.37 12.13
C LEU A 10 29.66 7.99 13.49
N ILE A 11 29.97 8.97 14.30
CA ILE A 11 30.25 8.73 15.72
C ILE A 11 28.98 8.32 16.46
N GLN A 12 29.11 7.51 17.48
CA GLN A 12 27.98 6.92 18.20
C GLN A 12 27.00 7.98 18.77
N GLU A 13 27.52 9.12 19.18
CA GLU A 13 26.72 10.21 19.72
C GLU A 13 25.81 10.84 18.66
N ASP A 14 26.32 11.04 17.44
CA ASP A 14 25.53 11.61 16.33
C ASP A 14 24.47 10.64 15.84
N VAL A 15 24.77 9.35 15.80
CA VAL A 15 23.75 8.32 15.50
C VAL A 15 22.64 8.33 16.52
N LYS A 16 22.96 8.49 17.81
CA LYS A 16 21.96 8.62 18.87
C LYS A 16 21.06 9.84 18.65
N ARG A 17 21.68 11.00 18.38
CA ARG A 17 20.96 12.25 18.06
C ARG A 17 20.03 12.08 16.83
N LEU A 18 20.54 11.47 15.76
CA LEU A 18 19.74 11.20 14.55
C LEU A 18 18.55 10.30 14.84
N ARG A 19 18.71 9.31 15.72
CA ARG A 19 17.61 8.42 16.14
C ARG A 19 16.53 9.16 16.93
N GLU A 20 16.93 10.04 17.84
CA GLU A 20 16.00 10.84 18.65
C GLU A 20 15.25 11.86 17.79
N MET A 21 15.93 12.50 16.86
CA MET A 21 15.35 13.53 15.98
C MET A 21 14.59 12.95 14.79
N ASN A 22 14.91 11.71 14.38
CA ASN A 22 14.35 10.98 13.25
C ASN A 22 14.13 11.85 12.00
N PRO A 23 15.17 12.53 11.50
CA PRO A 23 15.05 13.37 10.33
C PRO A 23 14.83 12.50 9.08
N SER A 24 14.19 13.06 8.07
CA SER A 24 14.02 12.39 6.79
C SER A 24 15.14 12.71 5.79
N MET A 25 15.88 13.79 6.02
CA MET A 25 16.92 14.29 5.13
C MET A 25 18.11 14.85 5.90
N LEU A 26 19.28 14.67 5.31
CA LEU A 26 20.53 15.33 5.69
C LEU A 26 21.04 16.15 4.50
N GLN A 27 21.97 17.04 4.76
CA GLN A 27 22.74 17.73 3.72
C GLN A 27 24.23 17.59 3.98
N ILE A 28 24.98 17.46 2.91
CA ILE A 28 26.43 17.63 2.92
C ILE A 28 26.82 18.89 2.14
N LYS A 29 27.81 19.60 2.62
CA LYS A 29 28.39 20.74 1.92
C LYS A 29 29.40 20.23 0.90
N LYS A 30 29.26 20.61 -0.36
CA LYS A 30 30.20 20.28 -1.42
C LYS A 30 31.39 21.23 -1.41
N THR A 31 32.42 20.87 -2.16
CA THR A 31 33.64 21.70 -2.35
C THR A 31 33.36 23.07 -3.00
N ASP A 32 32.27 23.18 -3.77
CA ASP A 32 31.81 24.42 -4.39
C ASP A 32 30.89 25.25 -3.47
N GLU A 33 30.85 24.93 -2.19
CA GLU A 33 29.99 25.53 -1.17
C GLU A 33 28.48 25.29 -1.34
N THR A 34 28.06 24.57 -2.35
CA THR A 34 26.67 24.16 -2.52
C THR A 34 26.33 22.98 -1.60
N PHE A 35 25.05 22.78 -1.32
CA PHE A 35 24.58 21.68 -0.50
C PHE A 35 23.98 20.57 -1.35
N MET A 36 24.20 19.31 -0.96
CA MET A 36 23.59 18.15 -1.56
C MET A 36 22.66 17.48 -0.56
N ASP A 37 21.41 17.28 -0.97
CA ASP A 37 20.38 16.60 -0.18
C ASP A 37 20.64 15.08 -0.19
N LEU A 38 20.59 14.46 0.99
CA LEU A 38 20.66 13.03 1.22
C LEU A 38 19.38 12.58 1.92
N GLU A 39 18.58 11.74 1.28
CA GLU A 39 17.41 11.14 1.93
C GLU A 39 17.85 9.98 2.82
N ILE A 40 17.42 9.95 4.07
CA ILE A 40 17.74 8.86 4.99
C ILE A 40 16.87 7.66 4.65
N PHE A 41 17.50 6.54 4.31
CA PHE A 41 16.84 5.27 4.06
C PHE A 41 16.77 4.41 5.32
N ASN A 42 17.90 4.28 6.04
CA ASN A 42 17.98 3.46 7.26
C ASN A 42 19.00 4.04 8.24
N ILE A 43 18.58 4.22 9.48
CA ILE A 43 19.46 4.69 10.58
C ILE A 43 20.02 3.49 11.38
N ARG A 44 19.59 2.26 11.11
CA ARG A 44 20.02 1.04 11.79
C ARG A 44 20.17 -0.10 10.80
N PRO A 45 21.19 -0.08 9.92
CA PRO A 45 21.49 -1.26 9.14
C PRO A 45 21.88 -2.41 10.08
N GLU A 46 21.41 -3.60 9.77
CA GLU A 46 21.76 -4.81 10.53
C GLU A 46 23.27 -4.95 10.59
N ASN A 47 23.81 -5.22 11.79
CA ASN A 47 25.23 -5.41 12.07
C ASN A 47 26.13 -4.16 12.03
N SER A 48 25.61 -2.96 11.91
CA SER A 48 26.43 -1.73 11.89
C SER A 48 25.77 -0.59 12.69
N PRO A 49 25.98 -0.54 14.01
CA PRO A 49 25.26 0.40 14.88
C PRO A 49 25.63 1.87 14.65
N ASN A 50 26.77 2.13 14.02
CA ASN A 50 27.27 3.48 13.74
C ASN A 50 27.02 3.94 12.30
N ASP A 51 26.45 3.09 11.47
CA ASP A 51 26.19 3.43 10.07
C ASP A 51 24.77 3.96 9.88
N ILE A 52 24.65 4.82 8.88
CA ILE A 52 23.38 5.20 8.29
C ILE A 52 23.42 4.89 6.78
N ILE A 53 22.29 4.54 6.22
CA ILE A 53 22.13 4.40 4.78
C ILE A 53 21.33 5.58 4.29
N VAL A 54 21.89 6.29 3.33
CA VAL A 54 21.24 7.44 2.66
C VAL A 54 21.07 7.15 1.18
N THR A 55 20.14 7.85 0.54
CA THR A 55 19.89 7.73 -0.89
C THR A 55 19.90 9.08 -1.58
N THR A 56 20.30 9.06 -2.86
CA THR A 56 20.21 10.20 -3.77
C THR A 56 19.48 9.80 -5.03
N SER A 57 18.90 10.78 -5.74
CA SER A 57 18.25 10.58 -7.04
C SER A 57 19.22 10.57 -8.21
N PHE A 58 20.48 10.86 -8.01
CA PHE A 58 21.55 10.85 -9.00
C PHE A 58 22.81 10.17 -8.43
N GLN A 59 23.60 9.59 -9.32
CA GLN A 59 24.86 8.95 -8.93
C GLN A 59 25.86 10.02 -8.49
N THR A 60 26.45 9.82 -7.32
CA THR A 60 27.45 10.69 -6.73
C THR A 60 28.71 9.86 -6.45
N ASP A 61 29.88 10.48 -6.57
CA ASP A 61 31.11 9.82 -6.18
C ASP A 61 31.15 9.65 -4.65
N GLN A 62 31.45 8.44 -4.17
CA GLN A 62 31.58 8.15 -2.75
C GLN A 62 32.60 9.09 -2.07
N SER A 63 33.66 9.45 -2.79
CA SER A 63 34.70 10.38 -2.29
C SER A 63 34.13 11.77 -1.93
N MET A 64 33.08 12.22 -2.60
CA MET A 64 32.41 13.49 -2.24
C MET A 64 31.67 13.41 -0.92
N ILE A 65 31.16 12.23 -0.59
CA ILE A 65 30.48 11.98 0.69
C ILE A 65 31.51 11.82 1.79
N ASP A 66 32.58 11.05 1.53
CA ASP A 66 33.62 10.74 2.49
C ASP A 66 34.53 11.95 2.82
N SER A 67 34.68 12.88 1.87
CA SER A 67 35.47 14.11 2.09
C SER A 67 34.69 15.19 2.85
N SER A 68 33.39 15.03 3.04
CA SER A 68 32.57 15.95 3.81
C SER A 68 32.71 15.63 5.30
N ASN A 69 33.39 16.49 6.04
CA ASN A 69 33.54 16.34 7.49
C ASN A 69 32.30 16.81 8.29
N GLU A 70 31.29 17.37 7.62
CA GLU A 70 30.11 17.96 8.27
C GLU A 70 28.81 17.51 7.61
N LEU A 71 27.96 16.86 8.42
CA LEU A 71 26.60 16.54 8.07
C LEU A 71 25.65 17.56 8.71
N TYR A 72 24.90 18.24 7.87
CA TYR A 72 23.93 19.21 8.31
C TYR A 72 22.56 18.54 8.48
N LEU A 73 22.01 18.64 9.66
CA LEU A 73 20.61 18.35 9.92
C LEU A 73 19.75 19.41 9.26
N VAL A 74 19.12 19.04 8.17
CA VAL A 74 18.14 19.92 7.57
C VAL A 74 16.79 19.61 8.19
N ALA A 75 16.36 20.44 9.10
CA ALA A 75 14.96 20.55 9.45
C ALA A 75 14.20 21.17 8.26
N ILE A 76 14.25 20.49 7.10
CA ILE A 76 13.37 20.88 6.01
C ILE A 76 12.01 20.36 6.43
N PRO A 77 11.08 21.22 6.75
CA PRO A 77 9.72 20.79 6.86
C PRO A 77 9.32 20.32 5.47
N THR A 78 9.40 19.02 5.23
CA THR A 78 8.87 18.37 3.99
C THR A 78 7.49 18.94 3.71
N LEU A 79 6.73 19.18 4.77
CA LEU A 79 5.44 19.84 4.74
C LEU A 79 5.51 21.27 4.18
N GLN A 80 6.58 22.03 4.44
CA GLN A 80 6.72 23.41 3.95
C GLN A 80 7.09 23.42 2.45
N LYS A 81 7.96 22.51 1.99
CA LYS A 81 8.23 22.32 0.56
C LYS A 81 6.97 21.89 -0.20
N VAL A 82 6.20 20.94 0.37
CA VAL A 82 4.93 20.53 -0.22
C VAL A 82 3.92 21.68 -0.26
N ARG A 83 3.80 22.45 0.80
CA ARG A 83 2.93 23.63 0.84
C ARG A 83 3.35 24.68 -0.19
N GLN A 84 4.65 24.95 -0.30
CA GLN A 84 5.16 25.90 -1.31
C GLN A 84 4.84 25.41 -2.70
N ARG A 85 5.10 24.13 -3.02
CA ARG A 85 4.75 23.54 -4.30
C ARG A 85 3.26 23.64 -4.62
N VAL A 86 2.40 23.34 -3.65
CA VAL A 86 0.94 23.46 -3.83
C VAL A 86 0.55 24.91 -4.13
N ILE A 87 1.18 25.88 -3.45
CA ILE A 87 0.93 27.32 -3.71
C ILE A 87 1.37 27.69 -5.14
N ASP A 88 2.53 27.19 -5.56
CA ASP A 88 3.08 27.49 -6.89
C ASP A 88 2.22 26.83 -8.00
N ASP A 89 1.78 25.58 -7.79
CA ASP A 89 0.86 24.88 -8.69
C ASP A 89 -0.49 25.62 -8.80
N LEU A 90 -1.02 26.14 -7.69
CA LEU A 90 -2.24 26.94 -7.68
C LEU A 90 -2.06 28.27 -8.41
N ARG A 91 -0.93 28.98 -8.18
CA ARG A 91 -0.59 30.24 -8.87
C ARG A 91 -0.38 30.02 -10.37
N GLY A 92 0.30 28.95 -10.74
CA GLY A 92 0.56 28.55 -12.13
C GLY A 92 -0.67 27.98 -12.84
N LYS A 93 -1.81 27.81 -12.15
CA LYS A 93 -3.03 27.16 -12.67
C LYS A 93 -2.79 25.73 -13.18
N VAL A 94 -1.79 25.05 -12.63
CA VAL A 94 -1.40 23.68 -13.01
C VAL A 94 -2.19 22.64 -12.17
N SER A 95 -2.94 23.10 -11.14
CA SER A 95 -3.74 22.21 -10.31
C SER A 95 -4.77 21.44 -11.15
N PRO A 96 -4.81 20.09 -11.03
CA PRO A 96 -5.80 19.26 -11.72
C PRO A 96 -7.24 19.56 -11.25
N ASN A 97 -7.39 20.13 -10.07
CA ASN A 97 -8.69 20.53 -9.52
C ASN A 97 -8.85 22.06 -9.62
N LYS A 98 -9.57 22.50 -10.64
CA LYS A 98 -9.86 23.92 -10.90
C LYS A 98 -10.71 24.61 -9.82
N TRP A 99 -11.33 23.85 -8.93
CA TRP A 99 -12.22 24.37 -7.89
C TRP A 99 -11.48 24.69 -6.58
N LEU A 100 -10.22 24.27 -6.42
CA LEU A 100 -9.47 24.52 -5.17
C LEU A 100 -9.29 26.02 -4.89
N ILE A 101 -9.01 26.84 -5.91
CA ILE A 101 -8.83 28.29 -5.75
C ILE A 101 -10.16 28.96 -5.35
N PRO A 102 -11.28 28.77 -6.07
CA PRO A 102 -12.57 29.30 -5.68
C PRO A 102 -13.00 28.86 -4.27
N LEU A 103 -12.71 27.59 -3.91
CA LEU A 103 -13.00 27.07 -2.59
C LEU A 103 -12.20 27.77 -1.49
N ALA A 104 -10.88 27.89 -1.66
CA ALA A 104 -9.99 28.55 -0.72
C ALA A 104 -10.31 30.06 -0.58
N ALA A 105 -10.76 30.69 -1.66
CA ALA A 105 -11.19 32.10 -1.68
C ALA A 105 -12.60 32.32 -1.12
N GLY A 106 -13.33 31.25 -0.78
CA GLY A 106 -14.70 31.36 -0.24
C GLY A 106 -15.76 31.80 -1.29
N VAL A 107 -15.41 31.75 -2.57
CA VAL A 107 -16.33 32.14 -3.67
C VAL A 107 -16.96 30.93 -4.38
N TYR A 108 -16.63 29.71 -3.93
CA TYR A 108 -17.22 28.49 -4.44
C TYR A 108 -18.69 28.36 -3.99
N LYS A 109 -19.58 28.08 -4.94
CA LYS A 109 -20.98 27.81 -4.62
C LYS A 109 -21.17 26.32 -4.41
N PHE A 110 -21.43 25.94 -3.18
CA PHE A 110 -21.73 24.54 -2.84
C PHE A 110 -23.04 24.07 -3.44
N LYS A 111 -23.05 22.83 -3.87
CA LYS A 111 -24.30 22.17 -4.29
C LYS A 111 -25.14 21.82 -3.08
N GLU A 112 -26.44 21.82 -3.27
CA GLU A 112 -27.37 21.41 -2.23
C GLU A 112 -27.08 19.96 -1.80
N THR A 113 -27.02 19.73 -0.50
CA THR A 113 -26.80 18.42 0.09
C THR A 113 -28.17 17.78 0.34
N ILE A 114 -28.43 16.65 -0.31
CA ILE A 114 -29.59 15.81 -0.05
C ILE A 114 -29.12 14.71 0.91
N LYS A 115 -29.77 14.59 2.07
CA LYS A 115 -29.44 13.51 3.00
C LYS A 115 -29.72 12.17 2.37
N GLU A 116 -28.74 11.27 2.44
CA GLU A 116 -28.89 9.85 2.13
C GLU A 116 -29.29 9.10 3.40
N ASN A 117 -30.02 8.00 3.25
CA ASN A 117 -30.27 7.08 4.35
C ASN A 117 -29.24 5.96 4.32
N VAL A 118 -28.11 6.18 4.97
CA VAL A 118 -27.00 5.20 5.02
C VAL A 118 -27.38 4.06 5.96
N PRO A 119 -27.25 2.79 5.54
CA PRO A 119 -27.46 1.65 6.43
C PRO A 119 -26.53 1.68 7.65
N GLU A 120 -26.98 1.14 8.76
CA GLU A 120 -26.10 0.90 9.91
C GLU A 120 -25.30 -0.38 9.68
N TYR A 121 -23.96 -0.25 9.72
CA TYR A 121 -23.06 -1.37 9.45
C TYR A 121 -22.64 -2.14 10.71
N ASN A 122 -22.99 -1.63 11.88
CA ASN A 122 -22.68 -2.29 13.15
C ASN A 122 -23.93 -2.27 14.07
N ASN A 123 -24.62 -3.39 14.13
CA ASN A 123 -25.82 -3.54 14.95
C ASN A 123 -25.53 -3.62 16.45
N GLU A 124 -24.30 -4.01 16.85
CA GLU A 124 -23.92 -4.10 18.27
C GLU A 124 -23.67 -2.72 18.88
N ARG A 125 -23.22 -1.77 18.05
CA ARG A 125 -22.95 -0.38 18.46
C ARG A 125 -23.55 0.58 17.44
N PRO A 126 -24.86 0.84 17.51
CA PRO A 126 -25.53 1.75 16.61
C PRO A 126 -24.97 3.16 16.72
N LEU A 127 -25.06 3.91 15.64
CA LEU A 127 -24.62 5.29 15.60
C LEU A 127 -25.49 6.15 16.52
N LEU A 128 -24.86 7.04 17.26
CA LEU A 128 -25.59 8.09 17.97
C LEU A 128 -26.31 9.01 16.96
N PRO A 129 -27.42 9.65 17.33
CA PRO A 129 -28.20 10.48 16.39
C PRO A 129 -27.37 11.53 15.65
N ALA A 130 -26.43 12.19 16.35
CA ALA A 130 -25.56 13.18 15.74
C ALA A 130 -24.53 12.55 14.76
N GLN A 131 -24.05 11.35 15.06
CA GLN A 131 -23.16 10.59 14.16
C GLN A 131 -23.91 10.15 12.90
N LYS A 132 -25.13 9.63 13.08
CA LYS A 132 -26.01 9.22 11.99
C LYS A 132 -26.34 10.39 11.07
N ASP A 133 -26.70 11.55 11.62
CA ASP A 133 -26.94 12.78 10.86
C ASP A 133 -25.69 13.20 10.06
N GLY A 134 -24.50 13.11 10.67
CA GLY A 134 -23.23 13.37 9.99
C GLY A 134 -22.95 12.39 8.84
N VAL A 135 -23.21 11.11 9.06
CA VAL A 135 -23.05 10.06 8.03
C VAL A 135 -23.99 10.32 6.85
N ASP A 136 -25.27 10.54 7.11
CA ASP A 136 -26.29 10.73 6.07
C ASP A 136 -26.06 12.02 5.26
N LYS A 137 -25.66 13.10 5.91
CA LYS A 137 -25.30 14.36 5.24
C LYS A 137 -24.04 14.19 4.39
N GLY A 138 -23.01 13.55 4.92
CA GLY A 138 -21.77 13.35 4.18
C GLY A 138 -21.94 12.42 2.98
N ALA A 139 -22.74 11.39 3.11
CA ALA A 139 -23.03 10.47 2.01
C ALA A 139 -23.79 11.16 0.86
N GLY A 140 -24.71 12.07 1.18
CA GLY A 140 -25.47 12.83 0.20
C GLY A 140 -24.79 14.08 -0.34
N SER A 141 -23.63 14.44 0.20
CA SER A 141 -22.87 15.61 -0.26
C SER A 141 -22.19 15.32 -1.60
N LYS A 142 -22.33 16.26 -2.53
CA LYS A 142 -21.71 16.18 -3.87
C LYS A 142 -20.37 16.91 -3.95
N ASP A 143 -20.01 17.66 -2.91
CA ASP A 143 -18.82 18.51 -2.91
C ASP A 143 -17.96 18.23 -1.67
N ILE A 144 -18.25 18.90 -0.56
CA ILE A 144 -17.47 18.83 0.68
C ILE A 144 -18.41 18.74 1.88
N THR A 145 -18.07 17.87 2.81
CA THR A 145 -18.70 17.82 4.13
C THR A 145 -17.65 18.04 5.20
N LEU A 146 -17.94 18.94 6.13
CA LEU A 146 -17.08 19.20 7.28
C LEU A 146 -17.74 18.62 8.53
N VAL A 147 -17.01 17.77 9.26
CA VAL A 147 -17.45 17.20 10.53
C VAL A 147 -16.52 17.66 11.63
N LEU A 148 -17.07 18.45 12.53
CA LEU A 148 -16.39 18.90 13.72
C LEU A 148 -16.84 18.07 14.92
N GLY A 149 -15.88 17.64 15.75
CA GLY A 149 -16.19 16.93 16.99
C GLY A 149 -14.96 16.91 17.92
N PRO A 150 -15.14 17.09 19.23
CA PRO A 150 -14.09 16.91 20.22
C PRO A 150 -13.48 15.50 20.21
N PRO A 151 -12.36 15.25 20.87
CA PRO A 151 -11.85 13.90 21.10
C PRO A 151 -12.93 13.01 21.75
N GLY A 152 -12.97 11.73 21.34
CA GLY A 152 -13.91 10.75 21.91
C GLY A 152 -15.34 10.77 21.36
N THR A 153 -15.72 11.71 20.49
CA THR A 153 -17.09 11.79 19.92
C THR A 153 -17.41 10.77 18.83
N GLY A 154 -16.45 9.91 18.48
CA GLY A 154 -16.65 8.86 17.47
C GLY A 154 -16.48 9.32 16.02
N LYS A 155 -15.68 10.36 15.75
CA LYS A 155 -15.36 10.76 14.37
C LYS A 155 -14.87 9.62 13.49
N THR A 156 -14.04 8.74 14.05
CA THR A 156 -13.55 7.56 13.35
C THR A 156 -14.69 6.63 12.95
N THR A 157 -15.70 6.46 13.78
CA THR A 157 -16.89 5.66 13.47
C THR A 157 -17.66 6.23 12.27
N VAL A 158 -17.79 7.56 12.20
CA VAL A 158 -18.39 8.25 11.05
C VAL A 158 -17.58 8.01 9.78
N ILE A 159 -16.25 8.11 9.86
CA ILE A 159 -15.35 7.85 8.73
C ILE A 159 -15.51 6.40 8.24
N LEU A 160 -15.51 5.43 9.15
CA LEU A 160 -15.71 4.02 8.81
C LEU A 160 -17.05 3.78 8.10
N SER A 161 -18.13 4.38 8.59
CA SER A 161 -19.46 4.29 7.97
C SER A 161 -19.46 4.86 6.55
N TRP A 162 -18.78 5.97 6.31
CA TRP A 162 -18.64 6.53 4.97
C TRP A 162 -17.82 5.64 4.04
N VAL A 163 -16.69 5.11 4.52
CA VAL A 163 -15.87 4.20 3.72
C VAL A 163 -16.69 2.99 3.28
N LYS A 164 -17.36 2.33 4.22
CA LYS A 164 -18.23 1.18 3.95
C LYS A 164 -19.32 1.51 2.93
N TYR A 165 -20.02 2.60 3.15
CA TYR A 165 -21.09 3.05 2.26
C TYR A 165 -20.61 3.29 0.83
N PHE A 166 -19.49 3.99 0.66
CA PHE A 166 -18.98 4.31 -0.67
C PHE A 166 -18.36 3.09 -1.36
N VAL A 167 -17.69 2.22 -0.63
CA VAL A 167 -17.14 0.98 -1.18
C VAL A 167 -18.26 0.02 -1.60
N ALA A 168 -19.32 -0.09 -0.81
CA ALA A 168 -20.52 -0.87 -1.20
C ALA A 168 -21.18 -0.36 -2.50
N GLN A 169 -20.96 0.91 -2.85
CA GLN A 169 -21.36 1.48 -4.14
C GLN A 169 -20.33 1.31 -5.26
N GLY A 170 -19.28 0.52 -5.04
CA GLY A 170 -18.20 0.31 -6.00
C GLY A 170 -17.24 1.50 -6.15
N LYS A 171 -17.23 2.45 -5.21
CA LYS A 171 -16.33 3.61 -5.26
C LYS A 171 -14.99 3.31 -4.60
N LYS A 172 -13.93 3.92 -5.12
CA LYS A 172 -12.61 3.92 -4.50
C LYS A 172 -12.53 5.08 -3.51
N VAL A 173 -12.15 4.78 -2.27
CA VAL A 173 -12.07 5.76 -1.18
C VAL A 173 -10.61 5.99 -0.79
N LEU A 174 -10.20 7.26 -0.73
CA LEU A 174 -8.90 7.67 -0.24
C LEU A 174 -9.05 8.31 1.15
N VAL A 175 -8.35 7.73 2.12
CA VAL A 175 -8.27 8.28 3.50
C VAL A 175 -6.89 8.89 3.71
N THR A 176 -6.85 10.14 4.11
CA THR A 176 -5.59 10.87 4.40
C THR A 176 -5.63 11.54 5.76
N SER A 177 -4.48 11.65 6.41
CA SER A 177 -4.32 12.39 7.66
C SER A 177 -2.90 12.95 7.78
N GLN A 178 -2.73 13.94 8.63
CA GLN A 178 -1.40 14.42 9.06
C GLN A 178 -0.69 13.39 9.95
N SER A 179 -1.44 12.56 10.66
CA SER A 179 -0.94 11.52 11.55
C SER A 179 -1.04 10.15 10.88
N ASN A 180 0.08 9.43 10.80
CA ASN A 180 0.11 8.05 10.33
C ASN A 180 -0.82 7.17 11.17
N MET A 181 -0.75 7.29 12.49
CA MET A 181 -1.57 6.52 13.42
C MET A 181 -3.09 6.69 13.17
N ALA A 182 -3.54 7.88 12.77
CA ALA A 182 -4.96 8.09 12.48
C ALA A 182 -5.42 7.34 11.24
N VAL A 183 -4.58 7.28 10.19
CA VAL A 183 -4.85 6.48 8.99
C VAL A 183 -4.80 4.99 9.32
N ASP A 184 -3.77 4.56 10.03
CA ASP A 184 -3.58 3.16 10.40
C ASP A 184 -4.74 2.63 11.24
N ASN A 185 -5.23 3.41 12.20
CA ASN A 185 -6.40 3.06 13.02
C ASN A 185 -7.70 2.87 12.21
N VAL A 186 -7.90 3.65 11.16
CA VAL A 186 -9.06 3.45 10.26
C VAL A 186 -8.86 2.17 9.45
N LEU A 187 -7.66 1.97 8.93
CA LEU A 187 -7.34 0.85 8.05
C LEU A 187 -7.43 -0.49 8.78
N ILE A 188 -6.84 -0.60 9.97
CA ILE A 188 -6.87 -1.82 10.80
C ILE A 188 -8.31 -2.24 11.08
N ARG A 189 -9.17 -1.29 11.47
CA ARG A 189 -10.58 -1.58 11.74
C ARG A 189 -11.37 -2.02 10.52
N LEU A 190 -11.03 -1.54 9.33
CA LEU A 190 -11.65 -1.99 8.08
C LEU A 190 -11.17 -3.39 7.70
N ASP A 191 -9.89 -3.68 7.93
CA ASP A 191 -9.28 -4.97 7.61
C ASP A 191 -9.78 -6.10 8.53
N GLU A 192 -10.09 -5.80 9.79
CA GLU A 192 -10.70 -6.75 10.74
C GLU A 192 -11.99 -7.37 10.20
N GLU A 193 -12.75 -6.63 9.39
CA GLU A 193 -14.01 -7.09 8.80
C GLU A 193 -13.81 -7.97 7.56
N LYS A 194 -12.60 -8.00 6.97
CA LYS A 194 -12.20 -8.81 5.79
C LYS A 194 -13.11 -8.69 4.56
N GLU A 195 -13.99 -7.72 4.54
CA GLU A 195 -14.91 -7.42 3.44
C GLU A 195 -14.34 -6.41 2.45
N PHE A 196 -13.21 -5.78 2.81
CA PHE A 196 -12.65 -4.65 2.07
C PHE A 196 -11.21 -4.92 1.66
N GLU A 197 -10.88 -4.59 0.41
CA GLU A 197 -9.48 -4.51 0.00
C GLU A 197 -8.88 -3.19 0.47
N CYS A 198 -7.99 -3.29 1.44
CA CYS A 198 -7.33 -2.15 2.05
C CYS A 198 -5.87 -2.07 1.62
N LEU A 199 -5.42 -0.88 1.21
CA LEU A 199 -4.03 -0.63 0.86
C LEU A 199 -3.48 0.56 1.64
N ARG A 200 -2.30 0.39 2.23
CA ARG A 200 -1.56 1.43 2.93
C ARG A 200 -0.39 1.91 2.07
N VAL A 201 -0.40 3.19 1.75
CA VAL A 201 0.72 3.84 1.06
C VAL A 201 1.49 4.70 2.07
N GLY A 202 2.78 4.47 2.24
CA GLY A 202 3.61 5.23 3.16
C GLY A 202 4.92 4.55 3.50
N ASN A 203 5.75 5.21 4.31
CA ASN A 203 7.01 4.65 4.76
C ASN A 203 6.77 3.62 5.87
N GLU A 204 7.25 2.40 5.68
CA GLU A 204 7.10 1.27 6.60
C GLU A 204 7.50 1.61 8.04
N SER A 205 8.61 2.33 8.22
CA SER A 205 9.09 2.72 9.55
C SER A 205 8.13 3.63 10.34
N LYS A 206 7.12 4.20 9.68
CA LYS A 206 6.12 5.12 10.26
C LYS A 206 4.72 4.53 10.32
N VAL A 207 4.55 3.29 9.90
CA VAL A 207 3.28 2.56 9.90
C VAL A 207 3.22 1.67 11.14
N MET A 208 2.04 1.54 11.75
CA MET A 208 1.82 0.64 12.88
C MET A 208 2.05 -0.82 12.46
N LYS A 209 2.63 -1.62 13.34
CA LYS A 209 2.95 -3.04 13.04
C LYS A 209 1.75 -3.82 12.52
N ASP A 210 0.58 -3.59 13.10
CA ASP A 210 -0.66 -4.27 12.72
C ASP A 210 -1.15 -3.89 11.30
N ALA A 211 -0.68 -2.75 10.77
CA ALA A 211 -0.98 -2.30 9.42
C ALA A 211 0.12 -2.63 8.40
N HIS A 212 1.25 -3.25 8.82
CA HIS A 212 2.36 -3.58 7.91
C HIS A 212 1.94 -4.54 6.79
N GLY A 213 1.06 -5.50 7.08
CA GLY A 213 0.56 -6.43 6.07
C GLY A 213 -0.23 -5.75 4.93
N LEU A 214 -0.76 -4.55 5.20
CA LEU A 214 -1.56 -3.75 4.27
C LEU A 214 -0.72 -2.75 3.46
N LEU A 215 0.59 -2.63 3.73
CA LEU A 215 1.49 -1.83 2.91
C LEU A 215 1.48 -2.31 1.46
N LEU A 216 1.49 -1.38 0.52
CA LEU A 216 1.42 -1.68 -0.91
C LEU A 216 2.50 -2.69 -1.34
N GLU A 217 3.72 -2.55 -0.83
CA GLU A 217 4.83 -3.46 -1.11
C GLU A 217 4.52 -4.88 -0.59
N ASN A 218 4.06 -5.01 0.63
CA ASN A 218 3.73 -6.29 1.25
C ASN A 218 2.49 -6.93 0.63
N TYR A 219 1.50 -6.12 0.27
CA TYR A 219 0.33 -6.59 -0.47
C TYR A 219 0.72 -7.16 -1.84
N ALA A 220 1.60 -6.48 -2.57
CA ALA A 220 2.10 -6.94 -3.86
C ALA A 220 2.89 -8.27 -3.73
N LEU A 221 3.75 -8.39 -2.72
CA LEU A 221 4.48 -9.63 -2.44
C LEU A 221 3.55 -10.78 -2.08
N ASN A 222 2.54 -10.54 -1.26
CA ASN A 222 1.56 -11.55 -0.89
C ASN A 222 0.70 -11.98 -2.09
N ALA A 223 0.31 -11.05 -2.94
CA ALA A 223 -0.40 -11.35 -4.18
C ALA A 223 0.46 -12.18 -5.14
N GLN A 224 1.74 -11.83 -5.29
CA GLN A 224 2.70 -12.59 -6.07
C GLN A 224 2.89 -14.02 -5.54
N SER A 225 3.03 -14.19 -4.24
CA SER A 225 3.19 -15.51 -3.61
C SER A 225 1.98 -16.40 -3.86
N LYS A 226 0.76 -15.88 -3.72
CA LYS A 226 -0.47 -16.61 -4.05
C LYS A 226 -0.55 -17.02 -5.51
N LEU A 227 -0.13 -16.14 -6.43
CA LEU A 227 -0.09 -16.48 -7.86
C LEU A 227 0.91 -17.60 -8.15
N VAL A 228 2.09 -17.58 -7.54
CA VAL A 228 3.10 -18.64 -7.68
C VAL A 228 2.57 -19.96 -7.13
N GLU A 229 1.90 -19.95 -5.99
CA GLU A 229 1.27 -21.14 -5.41
C GLU A 229 0.21 -21.73 -6.33
N ASN A 230 -0.73 -20.91 -6.81
CA ASN A 230 -1.76 -21.33 -7.78
C ASN A 230 -1.15 -21.90 -9.07
N LEU A 231 -0.10 -21.25 -9.59
CA LEU A 231 0.61 -21.76 -10.77
C LEU A 231 1.25 -23.12 -10.50
N SER A 232 1.80 -23.34 -9.31
CA SER A 232 2.38 -24.63 -8.93
C SER A 232 1.33 -25.74 -8.89
N GLU A 233 0.15 -25.47 -8.36
CA GLU A 233 -0.98 -26.42 -8.31
C GLU A 233 -1.49 -26.75 -9.71
N ILE A 234 -1.67 -25.75 -10.56
CA ILE A 234 -2.07 -25.96 -11.96
C ILE A 234 -1.02 -26.78 -12.69
N THR A 235 0.26 -26.50 -12.49
CA THR A 235 1.36 -27.25 -13.13
C THR A 235 1.35 -28.71 -12.69
N LYS A 236 1.11 -29.01 -11.40
CA LYS A 236 0.95 -30.38 -10.89
C LYS A 236 -0.23 -31.09 -11.56
N SER A 237 -1.38 -30.43 -11.66
CA SER A 237 -2.58 -30.95 -12.31
C SER A 237 -2.36 -31.27 -13.79
N ILE A 238 -1.68 -30.37 -14.50
CA ILE A 238 -1.28 -30.60 -15.91
C ILE A 238 -0.34 -31.81 -16.01
N HIS A 239 0.62 -31.95 -15.12
CA HIS A 239 1.55 -33.09 -15.14
C HIS A 239 0.81 -34.40 -14.91
N GLN A 240 -0.10 -34.46 -13.95
CA GLN A 240 -0.95 -35.62 -13.68
C GLN A 240 -1.80 -36.00 -14.93
N SER A 241 -2.42 -35.00 -15.55
CA SER A 241 -3.22 -35.21 -16.77
C SER A 241 -2.39 -35.72 -17.92
N LYS A 242 -1.17 -35.20 -18.11
CA LYS A 242 -0.23 -35.73 -19.15
C LYS A 242 0.16 -37.18 -18.89
N THR A 243 0.44 -37.52 -17.62
CA THR A 243 0.77 -38.91 -17.25
C THR A 243 -0.40 -39.84 -17.55
N TYR A 244 -1.62 -39.43 -17.20
CA TYR A 244 -2.83 -40.19 -17.50
C TYR A 244 -3.04 -40.38 -18.99
N LEU A 245 -2.89 -39.33 -19.80
CA LEU A 245 -2.99 -39.41 -21.26
C LEU A 245 -1.92 -40.35 -21.86
N ASN A 246 -0.71 -40.33 -21.35
CA ASN A 246 0.35 -41.25 -21.80
C ASN A 246 -0.01 -42.71 -21.49
N THR A 247 -0.59 -42.98 -20.32
CA THR A 247 -1.06 -44.31 -19.92
C THR A 247 -2.18 -44.79 -20.82
N LEU A 248 -3.17 -43.93 -21.12
CA LEU A 248 -4.24 -44.23 -22.06
C LEU A 248 -3.73 -44.52 -23.48
N ASN A 249 -2.81 -43.72 -23.99
CA ASN A 249 -2.21 -43.90 -25.29
C ASN A 249 -1.42 -45.23 -25.38
N TYR A 250 -0.73 -45.56 -24.29
CA TYR A 250 -0.05 -46.86 -24.21
C TYR A 250 -1.04 -48.04 -24.23
N ALA A 251 -2.13 -47.92 -23.45
CA ALA A 251 -3.19 -48.91 -23.42
C ALA A 251 -3.86 -49.08 -24.79
N LEU A 252 -4.19 -47.96 -25.47
CA LEU A 252 -4.76 -47.99 -26.84
C LEU A 252 -3.83 -48.67 -27.87
N LYS A 253 -2.52 -48.36 -27.82
CA LYS A 253 -1.54 -49.05 -28.67
C LYS A 253 -1.49 -50.54 -28.38
N GLY A 254 -1.55 -50.94 -27.11
CA GLY A 254 -1.60 -52.35 -26.74
C GLY A 254 -2.84 -53.07 -27.29
N LEU A 255 -3.99 -52.42 -27.20
CA LEU A 255 -5.26 -52.96 -27.71
C LEU A 255 -5.33 -53.02 -29.23
N SER A 256 -4.73 -52.07 -29.96
CA SER A 256 -4.73 -52.06 -31.42
C SER A 256 -3.96 -53.23 -32.09
N GLN A 257 -3.24 -54.01 -31.28
CA GLN A 257 -2.50 -55.19 -31.75
C GLN A 257 -3.33 -56.49 -31.71
N TYR A 258 -4.54 -56.44 -31.18
CA TYR A 258 -5.42 -57.61 -31.03
C TYR A 258 -6.66 -57.47 -31.92
N ASP A 259 -7.11 -58.62 -32.50
CA ASP A 259 -8.42 -58.72 -33.13
C ASP A 259 -9.51 -58.72 -32.04
N GLU A 260 -10.64 -58.07 -32.27
CA GLU A 260 -11.75 -57.97 -31.32
C GLU A 260 -12.30 -59.34 -30.84
N ASN A 261 -12.09 -60.36 -31.63
CA ASN A 261 -12.50 -61.75 -31.34
C ASN A 261 -11.43 -62.57 -30.62
N ASP A 262 -10.27 -62.01 -30.29
CA ASP A 262 -9.21 -62.72 -29.60
C ASP A 262 -9.48 -62.80 -28.10
N THR A 263 -9.38 -63.98 -27.51
CA THR A 263 -9.50 -64.20 -26.06
C THR A 263 -8.43 -63.44 -25.27
N LYS A 264 -7.29 -63.09 -25.87
CA LYS A 264 -6.25 -62.24 -25.32
C LYS A 264 -6.69 -60.78 -25.25
N PHE A 265 -7.50 -60.30 -26.21
CA PHE A 265 -8.05 -58.95 -26.22
C PHE A 265 -8.86 -58.66 -24.96
N ASN A 266 -9.78 -59.54 -24.61
CA ASN A 266 -10.60 -59.39 -23.39
C ASN A 266 -9.78 -59.43 -22.10
N LYS A 267 -8.68 -60.16 -22.09
CA LYS A 267 -7.78 -60.25 -20.94
C LYS A 267 -6.97 -58.95 -20.77
N GLU A 268 -6.52 -58.35 -21.85
CA GLU A 268 -5.83 -57.06 -21.83
C GLU A 268 -6.79 -55.90 -21.52
N ILE A 269 -7.99 -55.86 -22.04
CA ILE A 269 -9.03 -54.85 -21.67
C ILE A 269 -9.25 -54.85 -20.18
N ASN A 270 -9.39 -56.01 -19.55
CA ASN A 270 -9.60 -56.10 -18.11
C ASN A 270 -8.41 -55.57 -17.29
N LYS A 271 -7.19 -55.69 -17.79
CA LYS A 271 -5.99 -55.12 -17.19
C LYS A 271 -5.99 -53.59 -17.20
N TYR A 272 -6.54 -52.99 -18.26
CA TYR A 272 -6.56 -51.55 -18.42
C TYR A 272 -7.83 -50.85 -17.85
N LYS A 273 -8.90 -51.62 -17.58
CA LYS A 273 -10.13 -51.10 -16.93
C LYS A 273 -9.89 -50.44 -15.57
N GLN A 274 -8.81 -50.80 -14.88
CA GLN A 274 -8.45 -50.17 -13.59
C GLN A 274 -7.86 -48.75 -13.74
N TYR A 275 -7.57 -48.33 -14.97
CA TYR A 275 -7.02 -47.00 -15.28
C TYR A 275 -8.07 -46.05 -15.88
N ILE A 276 -9.30 -46.50 -16.13
CA ILE A 276 -10.47 -45.76 -16.55
C ILE A 276 -11.41 -45.53 -15.35
#